data_ca30c4ac53f95d1fe5345309bc15a10c
#
_entry.id   ca30c4ac53f95d1fe5345309bc15a10c
#
_cell.length_a   1.000
_cell.length_b   1.000
_cell.length_c   1.000
_cell.angle_alpha   90.00
_cell.angle_beta   90.00
_cell.angle_gamma   90.00
#
_symmetry.space_group_name_H-M   'P 1'
#
loop_
_entity.id
_entity.type
_entity.pdbx_description
1 polymer ?
#
loop_
_entity_poly.entity_id
_entity_poly.type
_entity_poly.pdbx_seq_one_letter_code
_entity_poly.pdbx_strand_id
1 'polypeptide(L)'
;MNYFEFYDLPISFQLDETALKRSFYANSKRFHPDFFTLENEERQNEILELSTLNTQAYKTLSDFDRRMKYVLELKDVFEEEGKNSLPQDFLMDMMDINEAIMELEFDFDESTYQKVLSDAQNIENQILEEIKPIIENYQEGVTPQSDLEKVKNFYLKKRYLLRILENVSKFAPQ
;
A
#
# COMPACT_ATOMS: atom_id res chain seq x y z
N MET A 1 6.47 19.59 1.77
CA MET A 1 5.45 19.13 2.74
C MET A 1 4.99 17.73 2.34
N ASN A 2 5.18 16.76 3.19
CA ASN A 2 4.67 15.41 2.97
C ASN A 2 3.21 15.27 3.46
N TYR A 3 2.55 14.17 3.13
CA TYR A 3 1.13 13.96 3.46
C TYR A 3 0.86 13.83 4.96
N PHE A 4 1.82 13.32 5.73
CA PHE A 4 1.70 13.29 7.19
C PHE A 4 1.77 14.69 7.79
N GLU A 5 2.72 15.51 7.34
CA GLU A 5 2.83 16.91 7.76
C GLU A 5 1.56 17.70 7.40
N PHE A 6 0.97 17.44 6.25
CA PHE A 6 -0.27 18.10 5.83
C PHE A 6 -1.44 17.89 6.83
N TYR A 7 -1.47 16.74 7.49
CA TYR A 7 -2.48 16.41 8.50
C TYR A 7 -1.99 16.56 9.95
N ASP A 8 -0.83 17.14 10.19
CA ASP A 8 -0.20 17.25 11.51
C ASP A 8 -0.01 15.85 12.19
N LEU A 9 0.33 14.84 11.39
CA LEU A 9 0.55 13.48 11.86
C LEU A 9 2.05 13.13 11.84
N PRO A 10 2.52 12.30 12.78
CA PRO A 10 3.84 11.70 12.67
C PRO A 10 3.89 10.70 11.53
N ILE A 11 5.06 10.56 10.88
CA ILE A 11 5.25 9.49 9.89
C ILE A 11 5.13 8.14 10.60
N SER A 12 4.21 7.30 10.12
CA SER A 12 3.94 5.98 10.72
C SER A 12 3.29 5.04 9.71
N PHE A 13 3.53 3.73 9.88
CA PHE A 13 2.79 2.72 9.13
C PHE A 13 1.34 2.56 9.63
N GLN A 14 1.09 2.93 10.88
CA GLN A 14 -0.24 2.91 11.49
C GLN A 14 -0.72 4.32 11.75
N LEU A 15 -2.01 4.53 11.62
CA LEU A 15 -2.66 5.78 11.99
C LEU A 15 -4.12 5.54 12.40
N ASP A 16 -4.70 6.51 13.08
CA ASP A 16 -6.13 6.53 13.38
C ASP A 16 -6.91 6.95 12.13
N GLU A 17 -7.49 5.97 11.44
CA GLU A 17 -8.23 6.19 10.20
C GLU A 17 -9.49 7.03 10.41
N THR A 18 -10.11 6.95 11.59
CA THR A 18 -11.28 7.79 11.92
C THR A 18 -10.87 9.25 12.08
N ALA A 19 -9.76 9.51 12.76
CA ALA A 19 -9.20 10.85 12.91
C ALA A 19 -8.76 11.42 11.55
N LEU A 20 -8.10 10.62 10.71
CA LEU A 20 -7.71 11.01 9.35
C LEU A 20 -8.93 11.39 8.50
N LYS A 21 -9.97 10.57 8.53
CA LYS A 21 -11.22 10.82 7.78
C LYS A 21 -11.89 12.11 8.22
N ARG A 22 -11.90 12.37 9.52
CA ARG A 22 -12.43 13.63 10.08
C ARG A 22 -11.67 14.84 9.58
N SER A 23 -10.34 14.79 9.61
CA SER A 23 -9.47 15.85 9.11
C SER A 23 -9.65 16.07 7.61
N PHE A 24 -9.79 14.98 6.83
CA PHE A 24 -10.08 15.05 5.40
C PHE A 24 -11.36 15.82 5.11
N TYR A 25 -12.45 15.52 5.78
CA TYR A 25 -13.73 16.21 5.58
C TYR A 25 -13.67 17.68 6.04
N ALA A 26 -12.99 17.95 7.14
CA ALA A 26 -12.80 19.32 7.60
C ALA A 26 -12.03 20.17 6.57
N ASN A 27 -10.95 19.60 6.00
CA ASN A 27 -10.15 20.25 4.95
C ASN A 27 -10.93 20.37 3.64
N SER A 28 -11.70 19.34 3.26
CA SER A 28 -12.55 19.39 2.06
C SER A 28 -13.54 20.53 2.10
N LYS A 29 -14.09 20.81 3.27
CA LYS A 29 -14.97 21.97 3.49
C LYS A 29 -14.19 23.27 3.50
N ARG A 30 -13.04 23.30 4.20
CA ARG A 30 -12.19 24.51 4.34
C ARG A 30 -11.62 24.99 3.01
N PHE A 31 -11.20 24.07 2.14
CA PHE A 31 -10.57 24.35 0.84
C PHE A 31 -11.50 24.10 -0.34
N HIS A 32 -12.81 24.21 -0.13
CA HIS A 32 -13.75 24.00 -1.22
C HIS A 32 -13.73 25.19 -2.19
N PRO A 33 -13.43 24.98 -3.49
CA PRO A 33 -13.28 26.08 -4.45
C PRO A 33 -14.49 27.03 -4.53
N ASP A 34 -15.70 26.50 -4.34
CA ASP A 34 -16.93 27.31 -4.43
C ASP A 34 -17.01 28.43 -3.39
N PHE A 35 -16.26 28.33 -2.30
CA PHE A 35 -16.21 29.38 -1.27
C PHE A 35 -15.23 30.53 -1.61
N PHE A 36 -14.46 30.40 -2.70
CA PHE A 36 -13.39 31.31 -3.07
C PHE A 36 -13.58 31.92 -4.47
N THR A 37 -14.79 31.81 -5.02
CA THR A 37 -15.09 32.31 -6.39
C THR A 37 -14.94 33.78 -6.58
N LEU A 38 -14.99 34.58 -5.49
CA LEU A 38 -14.81 36.05 -5.50
C LEU A 38 -13.39 36.48 -5.19
N GLU A 39 -12.51 35.54 -4.87
CA GLU A 39 -11.09 35.80 -4.63
C GLU A 39 -10.32 36.03 -5.93
N ASN A 40 -9.10 36.59 -5.83
CA ASN A 40 -8.22 36.72 -6.98
C ASN A 40 -7.73 35.36 -7.50
N GLU A 41 -7.21 35.33 -8.71
CA GLU A 41 -6.74 34.12 -9.39
C GLU A 41 -5.66 33.37 -8.60
N GLU A 42 -4.73 34.09 -7.99
CA GLU A 42 -3.65 33.49 -7.17
C GLU A 42 -4.23 32.73 -5.98
N ARG A 43 -5.20 33.30 -5.28
CA ARG A 43 -5.87 32.64 -4.15
C ARG A 43 -6.72 31.46 -4.57
N GLN A 44 -7.42 31.56 -5.69
CA GLN A 44 -8.19 30.46 -6.25
C GLN A 44 -7.28 29.27 -6.62
N ASN A 45 -6.12 29.54 -7.21
CA ASN A 45 -5.13 28.50 -7.55
C ASN A 45 -4.55 27.86 -6.28
N GLU A 46 -4.20 28.62 -5.26
CA GLU A 46 -3.75 28.11 -3.97
C GLU A 46 -4.79 27.17 -3.33
N ILE A 47 -6.05 27.55 -3.32
CA ILE A 47 -7.14 26.71 -2.80
C ILE A 47 -7.31 25.43 -3.61
N LEU A 48 -7.20 25.51 -4.92
CA LEU A 48 -7.27 24.31 -5.79
C LEU A 48 -6.12 23.33 -5.50
N GLU A 49 -4.90 23.86 -5.31
CA GLU A 49 -3.74 23.05 -4.92
C GLU A 49 -3.95 22.36 -3.56
N LEU A 50 -4.43 23.10 -2.55
CA LEU A 50 -4.73 22.55 -1.22
C LEU A 50 -5.85 21.50 -1.27
N SER A 51 -6.89 21.71 -2.05
CA SER A 51 -7.98 20.76 -2.25
C SER A 51 -7.47 19.46 -2.93
N THR A 52 -6.62 19.62 -3.94
CA THR A 52 -5.99 18.50 -4.64
C THR A 52 -5.07 17.73 -3.71
N LEU A 53 -4.23 18.43 -2.96
CA LEU A 53 -3.32 17.84 -1.97
C LEU A 53 -4.10 17.07 -0.90
N ASN A 54 -5.21 17.63 -0.38
CA ASN A 54 -6.07 16.98 0.58
C ASN A 54 -6.60 15.62 0.05
N THR A 55 -7.04 15.61 -1.19
CA THR A 55 -7.56 14.40 -1.85
C THR A 55 -6.48 13.35 -2.05
N GLN A 56 -5.31 13.75 -2.53
CA GLN A 56 -4.18 12.85 -2.77
C GLN A 56 -3.64 12.28 -1.45
N ALA A 57 -3.45 13.13 -0.45
CA ALA A 57 -2.97 12.73 0.86
C ALA A 57 -3.92 11.73 1.54
N TYR A 58 -5.22 12.02 1.53
CA TYR A 58 -6.22 11.09 2.08
C TYR A 58 -6.23 9.75 1.34
N LYS A 59 -6.26 9.77 0.01
CA LYS A 59 -6.23 8.56 -0.82
C LYS A 59 -5.02 7.67 -0.56
N THR A 60 -3.87 8.29 -0.27
CA THR A 60 -2.63 7.56 0.05
C THR A 60 -2.63 7.04 1.48
N LEU A 61 -2.95 7.91 2.46
CA LEU A 61 -2.84 7.56 3.86
C LEU A 61 -3.97 6.66 4.38
N SER A 62 -5.16 6.71 3.77
CA SER A 62 -6.30 5.86 4.18
C SER A 62 -6.20 4.40 3.73
N ASP A 63 -5.32 4.10 2.79
CA ASP A 63 -5.09 2.73 2.30
C ASP A 63 -3.78 2.19 2.88
N PHE A 64 -3.84 1.00 3.49
CA PHE A 64 -2.68 0.40 4.15
C PHE A 64 -1.48 0.19 3.22
N ASP A 65 -1.71 -0.37 2.03
CA ASP A 65 -0.63 -0.67 1.09
C ASP A 65 -0.03 0.60 0.48
N ARG A 66 -0.85 1.59 0.16
CA ARG A 66 -0.40 2.89 -0.35
C ARG A 66 0.35 3.67 0.72
N ARG A 67 -0.15 3.65 1.95
CA ARG A 67 0.52 4.28 3.09
C ARG A 67 1.88 3.63 3.35
N MET A 68 1.96 2.30 3.36
CA MET A 68 3.22 1.57 3.51
C MET A 68 4.22 1.94 2.43
N LYS A 69 3.80 1.90 1.17
CA LYS A 69 4.64 2.33 0.04
C LYS A 69 5.14 3.75 0.24
N TYR A 70 4.26 4.67 0.60
CA TYR A 70 4.59 6.07 0.78
C TYR A 70 5.60 6.30 1.91
N VAL A 71 5.45 5.62 3.05
CA VAL A 71 6.44 5.67 4.15
C VAL A 71 7.80 5.15 3.67
N LEU A 72 7.83 4.04 2.95
CA LEU A 72 9.08 3.48 2.39
C LEU A 72 9.73 4.43 1.36
N GLU A 73 8.95 5.11 0.54
CA GLU A 73 9.42 6.14 -0.39
C GLU A 73 10.02 7.33 0.36
N LEU A 74 9.37 7.82 1.41
CA LEU A 74 9.89 8.91 2.26
C LEU A 74 11.20 8.53 2.96
N LYS A 75 11.45 7.25 3.17
CA LYS A 75 12.68 6.72 3.80
C LYS A 75 13.73 6.25 2.80
N ASP A 76 13.47 6.43 1.52
CA ASP A 76 14.40 6.11 0.42
C ASP A 76 14.92 4.67 0.48
N VAL A 77 14.02 3.72 0.74
CA VAL A 77 14.36 2.29 0.91
C VAL A 77 14.29 1.53 -0.41
N PHE A 78 13.54 2.03 -1.38
CA PHE A 78 13.43 1.38 -2.68
C PHE A 78 14.69 1.57 -3.52
N GLU A 79 15.08 0.51 -4.23
CA GLU A 79 16.07 0.60 -5.29
C GLU A 79 15.54 1.42 -6.47
N GLU A 80 16.42 1.81 -7.37
CA GLU A 80 16.03 2.42 -8.64
C GLU A 80 14.98 1.58 -9.36
N GLU A 81 14.14 2.22 -10.15
CA GLU A 81 13.08 1.56 -10.89
C GLU A 81 13.59 0.37 -11.69
N GLY A 82 12.94 -0.78 -11.54
CA GLY A 82 13.33 -2.04 -12.19
C GLY A 82 14.45 -2.83 -11.49
N LYS A 83 15.08 -2.30 -10.43
CA LYS A 83 16.11 -3.00 -9.66
C LYS A 83 15.62 -3.65 -8.37
N ASN A 84 14.37 -3.37 -7.95
CA ASN A 84 13.78 -4.03 -6.80
C ASN A 84 13.51 -5.50 -7.15
N SER A 85 14.09 -6.41 -6.39
CA SER A 85 13.98 -7.86 -6.59
C SER A 85 13.37 -8.53 -5.38
N LEU A 86 12.61 -9.62 -5.64
CA LEU A 86 12.10 -10.49 -4.60
C LEU A 86 13.20 -11.41 -4.06
N PRO A 87 13.18 -11.73 -2.75
CA PRO A 87 14.05 -12.74 -2.19
C PRO A 87 13.88 -14.09 -2.89
N GLN A 88 15.00 -14.78 -3.15
CA GLN A 88 14.98 -16.04 -3.89
C GLN A 88 14.27 -17.16 -3.14
N ASP A 89 14.37 -17.20 -1.82
CA ASP A 89 13.66 -18.16 -0.97
C ASP A 89 12.13 -18.00 -1.10
N PHE A 90 11.64 -16.76 -1.15
CA PHE A 90 10.22 -16.50 -1.40
C PHE A 90 9.78 -17.01 -2.80
N LEU A 91 10.57 -16.79 -3.83
CA LEU A 91 10.27 -17.27 -5.17
C LEU A 91 10.23 -18.82 -5.22
N MET A 92 11.08 -19.47 -4.46
CA MET A 92 11.06 -20.93 -4.31
C MET A 92 9.78 -21.41 -3.61
N ASP A 93 9.35 -20.74 -2.54
CA ASP A 93 8.10 -21.05 -1.84
C ASP A 93 6.86 -20.87 -2.72
N MET A 94 6.96 -20.01 -3.74
CA MET A 94 5.89 -19.77 -4.70
C MET A 94 5.80 -20.80 -5.84
N MET A 95 6.77 -21.71 -5.96
CA MET A 95 6.82 -22.66 -7.07
C MET A 95 5.57 -23.56 -7.13
N ASP A 96 5.14 -24.10 -5.99
CA ASP A 96 3.96 -24.99 -5.93
C ASP A 96 2.68 -24.24 -6.35
N ILE A 97 2.54 -23.00 -5.92
CA ILE A 97 1.41 -22.14 -6.31
C ILE A 97 1.45 -21.85 -7.81
N ASN A 98 2.62 -21.51 -8.35
CA ASN A 98 2.78 -21.24 -9.78
C ASN A 98 2.48 -22.49 -10.64
N GLU A 99 2.91 -23.68 -10.20
CA GLU A 99 2.55 -24.93 -10.88
C GLU A 99 1.05 -25.17 -10.88
N ALA A 100 0.37 -25.00 -9.74
CA ALA A 100 -1.07 -25.15 -9.65
C ALA A 100 -1.82 -24.15 -10.55
N ILE A 101 -1.33 -22.91 -10.67
CA ILE A 101 -1.90 -21.90 -11.59
C ILE A 101 -1.73 -22.33 -13.05
N MET A 102 -0.58 -22.89 -13.42
CA MET A 102 -0.36 -23.41 -14.77
C MET A 102 -1.32 -24.56 -15.10
N GLU A 103 -1.58 -25.45 -14.15
CA GLU A 103 -2.58 -26.53 -14.31
C GLU A 103 -3.98 -25.96 -14.53
N LEU A 104 -4.38 -24.92 -13.76
CA LEU A 104 -5.69 -24.25 -13.91
C LEU A 104 -5.87 -23.57 -15.26
N GLU A 105 -4.79 -23.09 -15.85
CA GLU A 105 -4.82 -22.48 -17.19
C GLU A 105 -5.17 -23.49 -18.28
N PHE A 106 -4.73 -24.76 -18.12
CA PHE A 106 -5.05 -25.85 -19.05
C PHE A 106 -6.43 -26.46 -18.81
N ASP A 107 -6.76 -26.72 -17.56
CA ASP A 107 -8.02 -27.37 -17.16
C ASP A 107 -8.44 -26.84 -15.79
N PHE A 108 -9.51 -26.03 -15.79
CA PHE A 108 -9.99 -25.42 -14.55
C PHE A 108 -10.57 -26.48 -13.63
N ASP A 109 -10.07 -26.53 -12.40
CA ASP A 109 -10.56 -27.33 -11.29
C ASP A 109 -10.84 -26.46 -10.07
N GLU A 110 -12.09 -26.48 -9.60
CA GLU A 110 -12.52 -25.65 -8.46
C GLU A 110 -11.73 -25.96 -7.19
N SER A 111 -11.43 -27.22 -6.92
CA SER A 111 -10.66 -27.61 -5.74
C SER A 111 -9.24 -27.05 -5.77
N THR A 112 -8.57 -27.14 -6.90
CA THR A 112 -7.24 -26.57 -7.11
C THR A 112 -7.27 -25.05 -7.02
N TYR A 113 -8.28 -24.42 -7.59
CA TYR A 113 -8.48 -22.96 -7.49
C TYR A 113 -8.62 -22.48 -6.05
N GLN A 114 -9.48 -23.13 -5.26
CA GLN A 114 -9.66 -22.81 -3.85
C GLN A 114 -8.39 -23.05 -3.03
N LYS A 115 -7.63 -24.09 -3.35
CA LYS A 115 -6.33 -24.35 -2.72
C LYS A 115 -5.34 -23.24 -3.01
N VAL A 116 -5.22 -22.76 -4.24
CA VAL A 116 -4.34 -21.62 -4.61
C VAL A 116 -4.70 -20.38 -3.82
N LEU A 117 -6.00 -20.04 -3.71
CA LEU A 117 -6.45 -18.89 -2.92
C LEU A 117 -6.08 -19.03 -1.44
N SER A 118 -6.29 -20.22 -0.88
CA SER A 118 -5.97 -20.51 0.52
C SER A 118 -4.48 -20.46 0.79
N ASP A 119 -3.66 -21.06 -0.05
CA ASP A 119 -2.20 -21.07 0.10
C ASP A 119 -1.62 -19.65 -0.01
N ALA A 120 -2.10 -18.86 -0.97
CA ALA A 120 -1.70 -17.47 -1.11
C ALA A 120 -2.10 -16.63 0.11
N GLN A 121 -3.29 -16.82 0.66
CA GLN A 121 -3.73 -16.12 1.87
C GLN A 121 -2.89 -16.50 3.09
N ASN A 122 -2.53 -17.78 3.22
CA ASN A 122 -1.68 -18.25 4.31
C ASN A 122 -0.27 -17.63 4.23
N ILE A 123 0.29 -17.54 3.03
CA ILE A 123 1.59 -16.88 2.82
C ILE A 123 1.50 -15.40 3.17
N GLU A 124 0.46 -14.71 2.72
CA GLU A 124 0.25 -13.29 3.05
C GLU A 124 0.17 -13.08 4.57
N ASN A 125 -0.61 -13.90 5.27
CA ASN A 125 -0.71 -13.83 6.72
C ASN A 125 0.64 -14.07 7.41
N GLN A 126 1.39 -15.05 6.95
CA GLN A 126 2.70 -15.39 7.50
C GLN A 126 3.70 -14.24 7.35
N ILE A 127 3.83 -13.69 6.14
CA ILE A 127 4.75 -12.59 5.88
C ILE A 127 4.34 -11.29 6.59
N LEU A 128 3.04 -11.07 6.82
CA LEU A 128 2.54 -9.94 7.60
C LEU A 128 2.92 -10.08 9.08
N GLU A 129 2.75 -11.26 9.67
CA GLU A 129 3.13 -11.49 11.07
C GLU A 129 4.62 -11.25 11.32
N GLU A 130 5.48 -11.54 10.34
CA GLU A 130 6.93 -11.30 10.45
C GLU A 130 7.29 -9.81 10.59
N ILE A 131 6.54 -8.91 9.94
CA ILE A 131 6.81 -7.46 9.98
C ILE A 131 5.93 -6.69 10.96
N LYS A 132 4.92 -7.32 11.51
CA LYS A 132 3.96 -6.68 12.42
C LYS A 132 4.63 -5.96 13.60
N PRO A 133 5.62 -6.54 14.31
CA PRO A 133 6.33 -5.82 15.35
C PRO A 133 7.02 -4.55 14.85
N ILE A 134 7.52 -4.55 13.62
CA ILE A 134 8.20 -3.38 13.04
C ILE A 134 7.20 -2.27 12.75
N ILE A 135 6.07 -2.58 12.10
CA ILE A 135 5.08 -1.57 11.74
C ILE A 135 4.33 -1.02 12.97
N GLU A 136 4.15 -1.82 14.01
CA GLU A 136 3.50 -1.42 15.26
C GLU A 136 4.40 -0.55 16.15
N ASN A 137 5.70 -0.75 16.09
CA ASN A 137 6.69 -0.07 16.95
C ASN A 137 7.58 0.92 16.17
N TYR A 138 7.21 1.26 14.94
CA TYR A 138 7.98 2.18 14.14
C TYR A 138 8.13 3.53 14.81
N GLN A 139 9.37 4.02 14.87
CA GLN A 139 9.70 5.37 15.34
C GLN A 139 10.66 6.03 14.37
N GLU A 140 10.29 7.20 13.89
CA GLU A 140 11.11 7.96 12.95
C GLU A 140 12.47 8.31 13.58
N GLY A 141 13.54 8.08 12.84
CA GLY A 141 14.91 8.32 13.29
C GLY A 141 15.47 7.29 14.29
N VAL A 142 14.66 6.32 14.73
CA VAL A 142 15.05 5.26 15.68
C VAL A 142 15.01 3.88 15.05
N THR A 143 13.93 3.56 14.33
CA THR A 143 13.80 2.27 13.63
C THR A 143 14.93 2.11 12.62
N PRO A 144 15.73 1.02 12.70
CA PRO A 144 16.90 0.86 11.83
C PRO A 144 16.50 0.60 10.38
N GLN A 145 17.37 0.98 9.47
CA GLN A 145 17.20 0.75 8.02
C GLN A 145 16.97 -0.72 7.69
N SER A 146 17.62 -1.64 8.40
CA SER A 146 17.44 -3.09 8.23
C SER A 146 16.00 -3.56 8.47
N ASP A 147 15.27 -2.92 9.40
CA ASP A 147 13.86 -3.22 9.64
C ASP A 147 12.98 -2.65 8.52
N LEU A 148 13.29 -1.47 8.01
CA LEU A 148 12.60 -0.89 6.85
C LEU A 148 12.81 -1.74 5.57
N GLU A 149 13.98 -2.34 5.41
CA GLU A 149 14.24 -3.31 4.32
C GLU A 149 13.33 -4.54 4.43
N LYS A 150 13.07 -5.04 5.64
CA LYS A 150 12.11 -6.14 5.85
C LYS A 150 10.70 -5.73 5.46
N VAL A 151 10.27 -4.52 5.79
CA VAL A 151 8.96 -4.00 5.40
C VAL A 151 8.88 -3.83 3.88
N LYS A 152 9.94 -3.36 3.23
CA LYS A 152 10.01 -3.29 1.76
C LYS A 152 9.85 -4.68 1.13
N ASN A 153 10.56 -5.69 1.64
CA ASN A 153 10.44 -7.05 1.14
C ASN A 153 9.01 -7.59 1.30
N PHE A 154 8.36 -7.33 2.43
CA PHE A 154 6.95 -7.64 2.60
C PHE A 154 6.08 -6.96 1.55
N TYR A 155 6.27 -5.66 1.32
CA TYR A 155 5.51 -4.92 0.32
C TYR A 155 5.65 -5.53 -1.09
N LEU A 156 6.87 -5.86 -1.50
CA LEU A 156 7.15 -6.49 -2.79
C LEU A 156 6.53 -7.88 -2.91
N LYS A 157 6.63 -8.70 -1.87
CA LYS A 157 6.02 -10.04 -1.79
C LYS A 157 4.49 -9.94 -1.90
N LYS A 158 3.87 -9.03 -1.16
CA LYS A 158 2.42 -8.81 -1.21
C LYS A 158 1.96 -8.38 -2.61
N ARG A 159 2.68 -7.48 -3.25
CA ARG A 159 2.41 -7.05 -4.63
C ARG A 159 2.49 -8.23 -5.61
N TYR A 160 3.45 -9.11 -5.43
CA TYR A 160 3.57 -10.33 -6.22
C TYR A 160 2.37 -11.26 -6.03
N LEU A 161 1.97 -11.53 -4.78
CA LEU A 161 0.80 -12.35 -4.45
C LEU A 161 -0.49 -11.77 -5.04
N LEU A 162 -0.70 -10.47 -4.94
CA LEU A 162 -1.89 -9.80 -5.50
C LEU A 162 -1.96 -9.95 -7.02
N ARG A 163 -0.83 -9.85 -7.72
CA ARG A 163 -0.78 -10.05 -9.17
C ARG A 163 -1.10 -11.48 -9.57
N ILE A 164 -0.60 -12.46 -8.81
CA ILE A 164 -0.92 -13.89 -9.02
C ILE A 164 -2.42 -14.13 -8.82
N LEU A 165 -2.99 -13.63 -7.74
CA LEU A 165 -4.43 -13.80 -7.45
C LEU A 165 -5.30 -13.12 -8.49
N GLU A 166 -4.91 -11.96 -8.98
CA GLU A 166 -5.60 -11.27 -10.07
C GLU A 166 -5.55 -12.07 -11.36
N ASN A 167 -4.40 -12.68 -11.69
CA ASN A 167 -4.26 -13.54 -12.85
C ASN A 167 -5.11 -14.81 -12.74
N VAL A 168 -5.05 -15.52 -11.62
CA VAL A 168 -5.79 -16.78 -11.44
C VAL A 168 -7.29 -16.56 -11.42
N SER A 169 -7.76 -15.42 -10.95
CA SER A 169 -9.20 -15.08 -10.95
C SER A 169 -9.79 -15.01 -12.36
N LYS A 170 -8.97 -14.75 -13.38
CA LYS A 170 -9.38 -14.72 -14.79
C LYS A 170 -9.71 -16.12 -15.36
N PHE A 171 -9.22 -17.18 -14.74
CA PHE A 171 -9.48 -18.56 -15.15
C PHE A 171 -10.75 -19.14 -14.52
N ALA A 172 -11.27 -18.51 -13.45
CA ALA A 172 -12.49 -18.96 -12.83
C ALA A 172 -13.69 -18.74 -13.75
N PRO A 173 -14.62 -19.73 -13.89
CA PRO A 173 -15.84 -19.53 -14.64
C PRO A 173 -16.69 -18.44 -13.99
N GLN A 174 -17.30 -17.58 -14.87
CA GLN A 174 -18.21 -16.50 -14.45
C GLN A 174 -19.62 -17.04 -14.23
#